data_ca99d0de4316835f8bb251d23b0455df
#
_entry.id   ca99d0de4316835f8bb251d23b0455df
#
_cell.length_a   1.000
_cell.length_b   1.000
_cell.length_c   1.000
_cell.angle_alpha   90.00
_cell.angle_beta   90.00
_cell.angle_gamma   90.00
#
_symmetry.space_group_name_H-M   'P 1'
#
loop_
_entity.id
_entity.type
_entity.pdbx_description
1 polymer ?
#
loop_
_entity_poly.entity_id
_entity_poly.type
_entity_poly.pdbx_seq_one_letter_code
_entity_poly.pdbx_strand_id
1 'polypeptide(L)'
;MVCRDADVRYGHKSTNKPFTGYKIHISETEDGFITAATVTSGEKGDGAVLPLLIEKTEKNGLDNIDTVIADTAYCTKENIETCNTKSIKLVAPLHPSVNGFRDENDGFIYNKDAHSVTCPVGELAVKKSFKKANPKKKNNAHYDFYFDVENANSVH
;
A
#
# COMPACT_ATOMS: atom_id res chain seq x y z
N MET A 1 -30.54 -21.18 23.19
CA MET A 1 -30.24 -21.41 21.76
C MET A 1 -29.36 -20.25 21.28
N VAL A 2 -28.07 -20.47 21.14
CA VAL A 2 -27.15 -19.42 20.64
C VAL A 2 -27.29 -19.40 19.14
N CYS A 3 -27.94 -18.36 18.58
CA CYS A 3 -27.99 -18.15 17.15
C CYS A 3 -26.56 -17.77 16.69
N ARG A 4 -25.81 -18.71 16.12
CA ARG A 4 -24.53 -18.42 15.51
C ARG A 4 -24.80 -17.96 14.09
N ASP A 5 -24.39 -16.75 13.79
CA ASP A 5 -24.36 -16.26 12.43
C ASP A 5 -23.39 -17.14 11.61
N ALA A 6 -23.93 -17.84 10.59
CA ALA A 6 -23.19 -18.79 9.78
C ALA A 6 -22.13 -18.09 8.87
N ASP A 7 -22.30 -16.80 8.62
CA ASP A 7 -21.45 -16.02 7.73
C ASP A 7 -20.30 -15.29 8.43
N VAL A 8 -20.33 -15.30 9.76
CA VAL A 8 -19.25 -14.73 10.58
C VAL A 8 -17.94 -15.47 10.32
N ARG A 9 -16.87 -14.71 10.10
CA ARG A 9 -15.53 -15.24 9.87
C ARG A 9 -14.52 -14.66 10.86
N TYR A 10 -13.43 -15.39 10.98
CA TYR A 10 -12.31 -15.05 11.85
C TYR A 10 -11.34 -14.14 11.10
N GLY A 11 -11.04 -12.98 11.66
CA GLY A 11 -10.11 -12.01 11.08
C GLY A 11 -9.09 -11.53 12.11
N HIS A 12 -8.14 -10.69 11.65
CA HIS A 12 -7.11 -10.10 12.49
C HIS A 12 -7.04 -8.58 12.27
N LYS A 13 -7.04 -7.80 13.35
CA LYS A 13 -6.67 -6.38 13.31
C LYS A 13 -5.16 -6.18 13.27
N SER A 14 -4.43 -7.12 13.88
CA SER A 14 -2.96 -7.20 13.84
C SER A 14 -2.58 -8.66 14.14
N THR A 15 -1.28 -8.98 14.04
CA THR A 15 -0.76 -10.34 14.30
C THR A 15 -1.25 -10.94 15.62
N ASN A 16 -1.48 -10.10 16.63
CA ASN A 16 -1.82 -10.54 17.99
C ASN A 16 -3.24 -10.13 18.42
N LYS A 17 -4.08 -9.59 17.54
CA LYS A 17 -5.44 -9.15 17.88
C LYS A 17 -6.46 -9.76 16.91
N PRO A 18 -6.83 -11.04 17.13
CA PRO A 18 -7.89 -11.68 16.36
C PRO A 18 -9.26 -11.12 16.76
N PHE A 19 -10.21 -11.20 15.84
CA PHE A 19 -11.62 -10.94 16.10
C PHE A 19 -12.48 -11.88 15.25
N THR A 20 -13.74 -12.04 15.66
CA THR A 20 -14.73 -12.76 14.87
C THR A 20 -15.85 -11.80 14.53
N GLY A 21 -16.14 -11.61 13.26
CA GLY A 21 -17.14 -10.62 12.82
C GLY A 21 -16.96 -10.17 11.39
N TYR A 22 -17.43 -8.96 11.15
CA TYR A 22 -17.38 -8.29 9.86
C TYR A 22 -16.50 -7.06 9.95
N LYS A 23 -16.04 -6.58 8.78
CA LYS A 23 -15.39 -5.29 8.61
C LYS A 23 -16.33 -4.36 7.85
N ILE A 24 -16.37 -3.11 8.28
CA ILE A 24 -17.07 -2.03 7.58
C ILE A 24 -16.02 -1.15 6.95
N HIS A 25 -16.16 -0.92 5.66
CA HIS A 25 -15.32 -0.01 4.88
C HIS A 25 -16.18 1.16 4.46
N ILE A 26 -15.67 2.37 4.67
CA ILE A 26 -16.39 3.62 4.42
C ILE A 26 -15.48 4.52 3.58
N SER A 27 -16.04 5.19 2.59
CA SER A 27 -15.45 6.34 1.92
C SER A 27 -16.21 7.61 2.30
N GLU A 28 -15.47 8.70 2.50
CA GLU A 28 -16.01 9.99 2.85
C GLU A 28 -15.32 11.10 2.06
N THR A 29 -15.98 12.23 1.92
CA THR A 29 -15.38 13.46 1.37
C THR A 29 -14.54 14.16 2.45
N GLU A 30 -13.75 15.16 2.04
CA GLU A 30 -13.00 16.04 2.96
C GLU A 30 -13.92 16.73 3.98
N ASP A 31 -15.17 17.03 3.60
CA ASP A 31 -16.17 17.62 4.48
C ASP A 31 -16.85 16.59 5.40
N GLY A 32 -16.48 15.33 5.36
CA GLY A 32 -17.02 14.26 6.21
C GLY A 32 -18.34 13.66 5.73
N PHE A 33 -18.75 13.88 4.48
CA PHE A 33 -19.92 13.19 3.92
C PHE A 33 -19.56 11.77 3.50
N ILE A 34 -20.29 10.79 4.01
CA ILE A 34 -20.12 9.38 3.61
C ILE A 34 -20.64 9.21 2.18
N THR A 35 -19.74 8.83 1.28
CA THR A 35 -20.03 8.65 -0.14
C THR A 35 -20.34 7.20 -0.50
N ALA A 36 -19.71 6.25 0.19
CA ALA A 36 -20.04 4.84 0.04
C ALA A 36 -19.70 4.06 1.32
N ALA A 37 -20.38 2.94 1.49
CA ALA A 37 -20.08 1.97 2.53
C ALA A 37 -20.23 0.54 1.99
N THR A 38 -19.41 -0.38 2.53
CA THR A 38 -19.53 -1.80 2.24
C THR A 38 -19.09 -2.63 3.43
N VAL A 39 -19.66 -3.82 3.54
CA VAL A 39 -19.35 -4.77 4.60
C VAL A 39 -18.68 -5.99 3.99
N THR A 40 -17.63 -6.45 4.62
CA THR A 40 -16.96 -7.70 4.27
C THR A 40 -16.86 -8.62 5.48
N SER A 41 -16.71 -9.91 5.23
CA SER A 41 -16.38 -10.86 6.28
C SER A 41 -14.97 -10.60 6.83
N GLY A 42 -14.74 -10.98 8.09
CA GLY A 42 -13.53 -10.64 8.84
C GLY A 42 -12.20 -11.08 8.23
N GLU A 43 -12.20 -12.19 7.47
CA GLU A 43 -11.02 -12.75 6.83
C GLU A 43 -10.56 -12.00 5.57
N LYS A 44 -11.45 -11.23 4.92
CA LYS A 44 -11.10 -10.53 3.67
C LYS A 44 -10.08 -9.42 3.90
N GLY A 45 -9.11 -9.32 2.99
CA GLY A 45 -8.14 -8.23 2.97
C GLY A 45 -8.79 -6.90 2.59
N ASP A 46 -8.40 -5.83 3.26
CA ASP A 46 -9.00 -4.50 3.09
C ASP A 46 -8.71 -3.92 1.70
N GLY A 47 -7.52 -4.18 1.16
CA GLY A 47 -7.10 -3.68 -0.15
C GLY A 47 -8.04 -4.04 -1.30
N ALA A 48 -8.62 -5.24 -1.28
CA ALA A 48 -9.53 -5.71 -2.33
C ALA A 48 -10.86 -4.92 -2.42
N VAL A 49 -11.13 -4.03 -1.45
CA VAL A 49 -12.40 -3.31 -1.35
C VAL A 49 -12.34 -1.94 -2.03
N LEU A 50 -11.16 -1.37 -2.24
CA LEU A 50 -11.01 -0.03 -2.78
C LEU A 50 -11.71 0.18 -4.13
N PRO A 51 -11.56 -0.71 -5.14
CA PRO A 51 -12.24 -0.52 -6.42
C PRO A 51 -13.76 -0.45 -6.28
N LEU A 52 -14.32 -1.28 -5.38
CA LEU A 52 -15.76 -1.29 -5.11
C LEU A 52 -16.24 -0.01 -4.43
N LEU A 53 -15.45 0.56 -3.50
CA LEU A 53 -15.78 1.83 -2.85
C LEU A 53 -15.75 2.98 -3.86
N ILE A 54 -14.76 3.03 -4.75
CA ILE A 54 -14.68 4.01 -5.83
C ILE A 54 -15.92 3.90 -6.73
N GLU A 55 -16.25 2.70 -7.20
CA GLU A 55 -17.41 2.46 -8.05
C GLU A 55 -18.73 2.89 -7.38
N LYS A 56 -18.90 2.58 -6.10
CA LYS A 56 -20.09 2.99 -5.35
C LYS A 56 -20.15 4.51 -5.16
N THR A 57 -19.01 5.15 -4.91
CA THR A 57 -18.93 6.61 -4.78
C THR A 57 -19.33 7.30 -6.09
N GLU A 58 -18.83 6.81 -7.23
CA GLU A 58 -19.22 7.28 -8.57
C GLU A 58 -20.74 7.11 -8.80
N LYS A 59 -21.28 5.93 -8.49
CA LYS A 59 -22.73 5.65 -8.62
C LYS A 59 -23.61 6.53 -7.72
N ASN A 60 -23.08 7.02 -6.62
CA ASN A 60 -23.77 7.91 -5.70
C ASN A 60 -23.66 9.40 -6.10
N GLY A 61 -23.16 9.68 -7.30
CA GLY A 61 -23.17 11.02 -7.92
C GLY A 61 -21.87 11.82 -7.72
N LEU A 62 -20.79 11.18 -7.29
CA LEU A 62 -19.45 11.79 -7.22
C LEU A 62 -18.58 11.25 -8.36
N ASP A 63 -18.85 11.72 -9.59
CA ASP A 63 -18.21 11.21 -10.81
C ASP A 63 -16.77 11.70 -11.02
N ASN A 64 -16.36 12.77 -10.31
CA ASN A 64 -15.03 13.38 -10.44
C ASN A 64 -14.20 13.16 -9.18
N ILE A 65 -13.65 11.96 -9.03
CA ILE A 65 -12.71 11.65 -7.95
C ILE A 65 -11.30 11.93 -8.43
N ASP A 66 -10.68 13.02 -7.97
CA ASP A 66 -9.30 13.36 -8.31
C ASP A 66 -8.29 12.61 -7.44
N THR A 67 -8.58 12.50 -6.14
CA THR A 67 -7.66 11.94 -5.16
C THR A 67 -8.40 11.04 -4.18
N VAL A 68 -7.78 9.91 -3.88
CA VAL A 68 -8.19 9.00 -2.80
C VAL A 68 -7.08 8.94 -1.78
N ILE A 69 -7.40 9.25 -0.52
CA ILE A 69 -6.50 9.11 0.62
C ILE A 69 -6.90 7.86 1.39
N ALA A 70 -5.95 6.98 1.65
CA ALA A 70 -6.21 5.70 2.31
C ALA A 70 -5.06 5.28 3.24
N ASP A 71 -5.26 4.24 4.02
CA ASP A 71 -4.19 3.64 4.80
C ASP A 71 -3.36 2.63 3.97
N THR A 72 -2.29 2.13 4.58
CA THR A 72 -1.37 1.16 3.97
C THR A 72 -2.06 -0.09 3.42
N ALA A 73 -3.16 -0.54 4.04
CA ALA A 73 -3.84 -1.77 3.61
C ALA A 73 -4.48 -1.65 2.22
N TYR A 74 -4.82 -0.42 1.81
CA TYR A 74 -5.41 -0.16 0.49
C TYR A 74 -4.37 0.15 -0.59
N CYS A 75 -3.12 0.46 -0.25
CA CYS A 75 -2.07 0.77 -1.22
C CYS A 75 -1.41 -0.50 -1.76
N THR A 76 -2.17 -1.32 -2.46
CA THR A 76 -1.68 -2.51 -3.16
C THR A 76 -1.35 -2.17 -4.61
N LYS A 77 -0.55 -3.04 -5.26
CA LYS A 77 -0.21 -2.86 -6.69
C LYS A 77 -1.47 -2.76 -7.56
N GLU A 78 -2.42 -3.66 -7.34
CA GLU A 78 -3.68 -3.71 -8.08
C GLU A 78 -4.49 -2.41 -7.92
N ASN A 79 -4.50 -1.84 -6.73
CA ASN A 79 -5.21 -0.59 -6.47
C ASN A 79 -4.51 0.62 -7.09
N ILE A 80 -3.17 0.64 -7.08
CA ILE A 80 -2.39 1.67 -7.78
C ILE A 80 -2.70 1.63 -9.28
N GLU A 81 -2.67 0.44 -9.90
CA GLU A 81 -2.99 0.26 -11.31
C GLU A 81 -4.44 0.66 -11.63
N THR A 82 -5.40 0.29 -10.77
CA THR A 82 -6.81 0.67 -10.93
C THR A 82 -6.99 2.18 -10.85
N CYS A 83 -6.40 2.84 -9.87
CA CYS A 83 -6.46 4.29 -9.72
C CYS A 83 -5.81 5.01 -10.90
N ASN A 84 -4.63 4.55 -11.35
CA ASN A 84 -3.96 5.12 -12.53
C ASN A 84 -4.82 5.00 -13.80
N THR A 85 -5.49 3.87 -14.01
CA THR A 85 -6.38 3.67 -15.17
C THR A 85 -7.56 4.65 -15.17
N LYS A 86 -8.04 5.02 -13.98
CA LYS A 86 -9.12 5.99 -13.77
C LYS A 86 -8.63 7.45 -13.66
N SER A 87 -7.33 7.69 -13.78
CA SER A 87 -6.70 9.00 -13.53
C SER A 87 -6.93 9.53 -12.12
N ILE A 88 -7.10 8.65 -11.15
CA ILE A 88 -7.27 8.97 -9.73
C ILE A 88 -5.89 8.91 -9.06
N LYS A 89 -5.53 9.94 -8.28
CA LYS A 89 -4.32 9.95 -7.47
C LYS A 89 -4.56 9.18 -6.16
N LEU A 90 -3.92 8.02 -5.98
CA LEU A 90 -3.94 7.30 -4.70
C LEU A 90 -2.83 7.81 -3.78
N VAL A 91 -3.21 8.33 -2.61
CA VAL A 91 -2.30 8.82 -1.56
C VAL A 91 -2.43 7.89 -0.35
N ALA A 92 -1.46 7.03 -0.17
CA ALA A 92 -1.38 6.11 0.97
C ALA A 92 0.08 5.65 1.18
N PRO A 93 0.48 5.27 2.41
CA PRO A 93 1.75 4.60 2.61
C PRO A 93 1.78 3.27 1.84
N LEU A 94 2.90 2.95 1.20
CA LEU A 94 3.03 1.73 0.41
C LEU A 94 2.80 0.48 1.26
N HIS A 95 1.96 -0.42 0.77
CA HIS A 95 1.78 -1.73 1.38
C HIS A 95 3.08 -2.55 1.26
N PRO A 96 3.45 -3.35 2.27
CA PRO A 96 4.68 -4.17 2.22
C PRO A 96 4.79 -5.11 1.01
N SER A 97 3.67 -5.51 0.40
CA SER A 97 3.68 -6.32 -0.84
C SER A 97 4.12 -5.54 -2.08
N VAL A 98 4.11 -4.21 -2.02
CA VAL A 98 4.54 -3.30 -3.10
C VAL A 98 6.00 -2.89 -2.90
N ASN A 99 6.65 -3.31 -1.80
CA ASN A 99 8.05 -3.07 -1.51
C ASN A 99 8.97 -3.73 -2.56
N GLY A 100 9.19 -3.05 -3.63
CA GLY A 100 9.89 -3.47 -4.86
C GLY A 100 9.39 -2.69 -6.06
N PHE A 101 8.26 -1.99 -5.89
CA PHE A 101 7.82 -1.01 -6.86
C PHE A 101 8.68 0.26 -6.67
N ARG A 102 9.70 0.40 -7.49
CA ARG A 102 10.44 1.64 -7.59
C ARG A 102 9.57 2.64 -8.34
N ASP A 103 9.39 3.80 -7.74
CA ASP A 103 9.02 4.98 -8.52
C ASP A 103 10.23 5.29 -9.41
N GLU A 104 10.04 5.24 -10.74
CA GLU A 104 11.09 5.60 -11.70
C GLU A 104 11.52 7.07 -11.53
N ASN A 105 10.73 7.86 -10.82
CA ASN A 105 10.97 9.26 -10.51
C ASN A 105 11.64 9.51 -9.15
N ASP A 106 11.99 8.46 -8.40
CA ASP A 106 12.68 8.59 -7.10
C ASP A 106 14.13 9.13 -7.24
N GLY A 107 14.59 9.28 -8.49
CA GLY A 107 15.90 9.79 -8.83
C GLY A 107 17.06 8.81 -8.60
N PHE A 108 16.79 7.61 -8.07
CA PHE A 108 17.81 6.58 -7.93
C PHE A 108 18.02 5.83 -9.23
N ILE A 109 19.25 5.72 -9.68
CA ILE A 109 19.62 5.00 -10.93
C ILE A 109 20.17 3.63 -10.55
N TYR A 110 19.48 2.57 -10.96
CA TYR A 110 19.96 1.21 -10.79
C TYR A 110 20.69 0.72 -12.05
N ASN A 111 21.99 0.45 -11.92
CA ASN A 111 22.77 -0.20 -12.96
C ASN A 111 22.67 -1.73 -12.79
N LYS A 112 21.99 -2.39 -13.73
CA LYS A 112 21.76 -3.84 -13.71
C LYS A 112 23.05 -4.63 -13.92
N ASP A 113 23.95 -4.12 -14.75
CA ASP A 113 25.20 -4.83 -15.12
C ASP A 113 26.23 -4.76 -13.99
N ALA A 114 26.37 -3.59 -13.37
CA ALA A 114 27.26 -3.38 -12.24
C ALA A 114 26.63 -3.77 -10.90
N HIS A 115 25.33 -4.10 -10.86
CA HIS A 115 24.58 -4.32 -9.64
C HIS A 115 24.78 -3.22 -8.60
N SER A 116 24.80 -1.97 -9.04
CA SER A 116 25.04 -0.80 -8.21
C SER A 116 23.85 0.17 -8.29
N VAL A 117 23.76 1.08 -7.33
CA VAL A 117 22.74 2.12 -7.27
C VAL A 117 23.41 3.47 -7.08
N THR A 118 23.00 4.45 -7.89
CA THR A 118 23.39 5.84 -7.73
C THR A 118 22.22 6.62 -7.13
N CYS A 119 22.45 7.43 -6.11
CA CYS A 119 21.42 8.26 -5.49
C CYS A 119 21.10 9.51 -6.35
N PRO A 120 19.99 10.26 -6.05
CA PRO A 120 19.60 11.44 -6.80
C PRO A 120 20.65 12.55 -6.88
N VAL A 121 21.58 12.60 -5.92
CA VAL A 121 22.69 13.58 -5.93
C VAL A 121 23.93 13.08 -6.67
N GLY A 122 23.87 11.91 -7.30
CA GLY A 122 24.96 11.37 -8.13
C GLY A 122 25.95 10.46 -7.37
N GLU A 123 25.77 10.21 -6.08
CA GLU A 123 26.65 9.35 -5.30
C GLU A 123 26.37 7.87 -5.52
N LEU A 124 27.41 7.09 -5.67
CA LEU A 124 27.32 5.64 -5.84
C LEU A 124 27.22 4.97 -4.45
N ALA A 125 26.39 3.93 -4.34
CA ALA A 125 26.30 3.14 -3.12
C ALA A 125 27.66 2.51 -2.77
N VAL A 126 28.15 2.77 -1.56
CA VAL A 126 29.46 2.30 -1.08
C VAL A 126 29.44 0.86 -0.57
N LYS A 127 28.27 0.34 -0.26
CA LYS A 127 28.10 -1.02 0.25
C LYS A 127 26.78 -1.61 -0.22
N LYS A 128 26.79 -2.93 -0.49
CA LYS A 128 25.63 -3.75 -0.82
C LYS A 128 25.57 -4.95 0.12
N SER A 129 24.39 -5.24 0.63
CA SER A 129 24.15 -6.40 1.51
C SER A 129 22.95 -7.18 1.02
N PHE A 130 23.11 -8.49 0.82
CA PHE A 130 21.98 -9.37 0.49
C PHE A 130 21.29 -9.83 1.76
N LYS A 131 19.98 -9.66 1.83
CA LYS A 131 19.13 -10.18 2.88
C LYS A 131 18.29 -11.34 2.34
N LYS A 132 18.44 -12.49 2.95
CA LYS A 132 17.62 -13.66 2.63
C LYS A 132 16.16 -13.42 3.04
N ALA A 133 15.24 -14.03 2.29
CA ALA A 133 13.83 -14.06 2.68
C ALA A 133 13.69 -14.61 4.11
N ASN A 134 12.88 -13.94 4.91
CA ASN A 134 12.54 -14.39 6.26
C ASN A 134 11.03 -14.63 6.36
N PRO A 135 10.56 -15.89 6.26
CA PRO A 135 9.14 -16.21 6.31
C PRO A 135 8.46 -15.75 7.60
N LYS A 136 9.20 -15.75 8.73
CA LYS A 136 8.67 -15.30 10.03
C LYS A 136 8.40 -13.79 10.07
N LYS A 137 9.16 -13.01 9.30
CA LYS A 137 9.00 -11.54 9.19
C LYS A 137 8.25 -11.13 7.92
N LYS A 138 7.79 -12.09 7.12
CA LYS A 138 7.12 -11.86 5.82
C LYS A 138 7.93 -10.98 4.85
N ASN A 139 9.27 -11.00 4.96
CA ASN A 139 10.14 -10.24 4.09
C ASN A 139 10.65 -11.13 2.96
N ASN A 140 10.58 -10.64 1.73
CA ASN A 140 11.20 -11.27 0.57
C ASN A 140 12.72 -11.06 0.60
N ALA A 141 13.45 -11.89 -0.17
CA ALA A 141 14.88 -11.65 -0.38
C ALA A 141 15.08 -10.31 -1.11
N HIS A 142 15.98 -9.48 -0.63
CA HIS A 142 16.27 -8.18 -1.18
C HIS A 142 17.72 -7.77 -0.96
N TYR A 143 18.13 -6.71 -1.65
CA TYR A 143 19.44 -6.07 -1.45
C TYR A 143 19.24 -4.73 -0.77
N ASP A 144 20.03 -4.49 0.30
CA ASP A 144 20.19 -3.16 0.90
C ASP A 144 21.42 -2.49 0.26
N PHE A 145 21.26 -1.24 -0.13
CA PHE A 145 22.33 -0.38 -0.62
C PHE A 145 22.59 0.72 0.41
N TYR A 146 23.86 0.97 0.69
CA TYR A 146 24.28 1.95 1.69
C TYR A 146 25.06 3.06 0.99
N PHE A 147 24.80 4.29 1.38
CA PHE A 147 25.46 5.49 0.89
C PHE A 147 26.24 6.13 2.02
N ASP A 148 27.28 6.91 1.68
CA ASP A 148 28.04 7.65 2.69
C ASP A 148 27.21 8.87 3.16
N VAL A 149 27.08 9.01 4.47
CA VAL A 149 26.22 10.05 5.07
C VAL A 149 26.88 11.43 5.01
N GLU A 150 28.21 11.50 4.91
CA GLU A 150 28.92 12.78 4.85
C GLU A 150 28.56 13.58 3.58
N ASN A 151 28.23 12.89 2.49
CA ASN A 151 27.84 13.49 1.23
C ASN A 151 26.32 13.72 1.09
N ALA A 152 25.50 13.12 1.94
CA ALA A 152 24.04 13.26 1.90
C ALA A 152 23.54 14.60 2.47
N ASN A 153 24.36 15.32 3.23
CA ASN A 153 23.99 16.58 3.88
C ASN A 153 24.29 17.84 3.04
N SER A 154 24.73 17.69 1.79
CA SER A 154 25.11 18.83 0.94
C SER A 154 23.98 19.34 0.02
N VAL A 155 22.75 18.90 0.24
CA VAL A 155 21.59 19.40 -0.50
C VAL A 155 20.78 20.37 0.38
N HIS A 156 20.98 21.62 0.12
CA HIS A 156 20.10 22.71 0.57
C HIS A 156 19.09 23.05 -0.52
#